data_09d7134e1be780858ba8af75dc5b3fc6
#
_entry.id   09d7134e1be780858ba8af75dc5b3fc6
#
_cell.length_a   1.000
_cell.length_b   1.000
_cell.length_c   1.000
_cell.angle_alpha   90.00
_cell.angle_beta   90.00
_cell.angle_gamma   90.00
#
_symmetry.space_group_name_H-M   'P 1'
#
loop_
_entity.id
_entity.type
_entity.pdbx_description
1 polymer ?
#
loop_
_entity_poly.entity_id
_entity_poly.type
_entity_poly.pdbx_seq_one_letter_code
_entity_poly.pdbx_strand_id
1 'polypeptide(L)'
;MFDSTNGYSWGPEVTGQSYTKWDGTTANMQIFDNVKNFFDTGVNLSESISFQQQYDKTSIYTSLNRMDDSSMIPGANLSRTNLTLRASSTFGKDDRWSIDAKVQYINTLAENRPISGARGNNAFYTIFNMPTTIDIRDFSSPVKDEFGEMIWWSKGGINPYWSKDYNPNKDSRNRFLMNGSLKYKFTDWLDAEIKAGSDMYFTEGEEKL
;
A
#
# COMPACT_ATOMS: atom_id res chain seq x y z
N MET A 1 33.32 15.68 -15.98
CA MET A 1 32.56 14.90 -17.00
C MET A 1 31.68 13.93 -16.22
N PHE A 2 30.39 14.00 -16.39
CA PHE A 2 29.47 13.06 -15.77
C PHE A 2 29.67 11.66 -16.37
N ASP A 3 30.01 10.67 -15.55
CA ASP A 3 30.16 9.29 -16.01
C ASP A 3 28.85 8.55 -15.78
N SER A 4 28.03 8.45 -16.83
CA SER A 4 26.73 7.74 -16.79
C SER A 4 26.88 6.21 -16.65
N THR A 5 28.10 5.68 -16.73
CA THR A 5 28.33 4.23 -16.69
C THR A 5 28.48 3.68 -15.27
N ASN A 6 28.92 4.49 -14.32
CA ASN A 6 29.19 4.03 -12.96
C ASN A 6 28.09 4.30 -11.93
N GLY A 7 27.18 5.23 -12.19
CA GLY A 7 26.01 5.49 -11.34
C GLY A 7 26.29 5.91 -9.88
N TYR A 8 27.56 6.18 -9.54
CA TYR A 8 27.96 6.56 -8.19
C TYR A 8 28.05 8.06 -8.01
N SER A 9 27.63 8.55 -6.84
CA SER A 9 27.77 9.96 -6.43
C SER A 9 29.19 10.25 -5.94
N TRP A 10 30.19 10.05 -6.81
CA TRP A 10 31.57 10.32 -6.52
C TRP A 10 32.15 11.30 -7.56
N GLY A 11 32.90 12.28 -7.10
CA GLY A 11 33.49 13.27 -8.00
C GLY A 11 34.19 14.41 -7.26
N PRO A 12 34.63 15.45 -7.98
CA PRO A 12 35.22 16.66 -7.38
C PRO A 12 34.19 17.38 -6.48
N GLU A 13 34.71 18.17 -5.56
CA GLU A 13 33.89 19.05 -4.73
C GLU A 13 33.01 19.95 -5.61
N VAL A 14 31.74 20.11 -5.21
CA VAL A 14 30.79 20.96 -5.90
C VAL A 14 30.99 22.44 -5.47
N THR A 15 31.60 23.21 -6.34
CA THR A 15 31.89 24.63 -6.12
C THR A 15 31.13 25.57 -7.06
N GLY A 16 30.11 25.04 -7.78
CA GLY A 16 29.37 25.76 -8.81
C GLY A 16 30.05 25.80 -10.17
N GLN A 17 31.07 24.94 -10.37
CA GLN A 17 31.75 24.82 -11.65
C GLN A 17 30.82 24.37 -12.78
N SER A 18 31.11 24.82 -13.99
CA SER A 18 30.36 24.42 -15.19
C SER A 18 30.59 22.94 -15.51
N TYR A 19 29.53 22.21 -15.86
CA TYR A 19 29.58 20.83 -16.27
C TYR A 19 28.53 20.51 -17.35
N THR A 20 28.72 19.41 -18.05
CA THR A 20 27.74 18.91 -19.02
C THR A 20 26.76 17.98 -18.29
N LYS A 21 25.46 18.31 -18.34
CA LYS A 21 24.37 17.49 -17.78
C LYS A 21 24.19 16.17 -18.53
N TRP A 22 23.35 15.31 -17.99
CA TRP A 22 22.98 14.03 -18.58
C TRP A 22 22.33 14.16 -19.98
N ASP A 23 21.67 15.28 -20.26
CA ASP A 23 21.00 15.63 -21.54
C ASP A 23 21.93 16.33 -22.54
N GLY A 24 23.21 16.48 -22.23
CA GLY A 24 24.22 17.16 -23.06
C GLY A 24 24.22 18.68 -22.92
N THR A 25 23.32 19.25 -22.16
CA THR A 25 23.31 20.70 -21.89
C THR A 25 24.37 21.09 -20.85
N THR A 26 24.78 22.38 -20.85
CA THR A 26 25.74 22.91 -19.89
C THR A 26 25.03 23.62 -18.76
N ALA A 27 25.40 23.32 -17.52
CA ALA A 27 24.87 23.97 -16.32
C ALA A 27 25.95 24.16 -15.25
N ASN A 28 25.68 24.98 -14.25
CA ASN A 28 26.50 25.08 -13.05
C ASN A 28 26.17 23.91 -12.13
N MET A 29 27.21 23.24 -11.62
CA MET A 29 27.06 22.10 -10.74
C MET A 29 26.44 22.53 -9.40
N GLN A 30 25.38 21.84 -9.00
CA GLN A 30 24.65 22.06 -7.75
C GLN A 30 24.35 20.71 -7.10
N ILE A 31 24.06 20.74 -5.80
CA ILE A 31 23.63 19.56 -5.03
C ILE A 31 22.13 19.67 -4.80
N PHE A 32 21.42 18.61 -5.13
CA PHE A 32 19.99 18.47 -4.94
C PHE A 32 19.68 17.44 -3.86
N ASP A 33 18.74 17.75 -2.99
CA ASP A 33 18.18 16.79 -2.02
C ASP A 33 17.07 15.96 -2.69
N ASN A 34 17.47 14.94 -3.45
CA ASN A 34 16.55 14.11 -4.21
C ASN A 34 15.58 13.33 -3.31
N VAL A 35 15.97 13.03 -2.07
CA VAL A 35 15.09 12.36 -1.09
C VAL A 35 13.93 13.30 -0.76
N LYS A 36 14.23 14.54 -0.38
CA LYS A 36 13.21 15.53 -0.07
C LYS A 36 12.37 15.93 -1.28
N ASN A 37 12.99 15.97 -2.47
CA ASN A 37 12.32 16.40 -3.70
C ASN A 37 11.40 15.32 -4.31
N PHE A 38 11.62 14.05 -3.98
CA PHE A 38 10.86 12.94 -4.53
C PHE A 38 9.77 12.44 -3.59
N PHE A 39 10.08 12.23 -2.31
CA PHE A 39 9.14 11.62 -1.39
C PHE A 39 8.12 12.63 -0.87
N ASP A 40 6.85 12.26 -0.93
CA ASP A 40 5.74 13.02 -0.36
C ASP A 40 5.59 12.75 1.15
N THR A 41 4.74 13.53 1.80
CA THR A 41 4.29 13.20 3.15
C THR A 41 3.21 12.14 3.07
N GLY A 42 3.48 10.96 3.63
CA GLY A 42 2.45 9.91 3.74
C GLY A 42 1.32 10.34 4.67
N VAL A 43 0.09 10.01 4.29
CA VAL A 43 -1.12 10.31 5.07
C VAL A 43 -1.96 9.06 5.22
N ASN A 44 -2.31 8.71 6.46
CA ASN A 44 -3.25 7.64 6.76
C ASN A 44 -4.50 8.22 7.42
N LEU A 45 -5.65 8.03 6.78
CA LEU A 45 -6.95 8.40 7.31
C LEU A 45 -7.73 7.12 7.64
N SER A 46 -8.22 7.02 8.88
CA SER A 46 -9.06 5.91 9.32
C SER A 46 -10.34 6.42 9.93
N GLU A 47 -11.45 5.93 9.41
CA GLU A 47 -12.79 6.27 9.86
C GLU A 47 -13.52 5.00 10.28
N SER A 48 -14.29 5.07 11.36
CA SER A 48 -15.08 3.93 11.80
C SER A 48 -16.41 4.37 12.41
N ILE A 49 -17.43 3.58 12.14
CA ILE A 49 -18.72 3.68 12.77
C ILE A 49 -19.14 2.29 13.25
N SER A 50 -19.69 2.21 14.44
CA SER A 50 -20.20 0.96 14.97
C SER A 50 -21.53 1.17 15.67
N PHE A 51 -22.34 0.13 15.63
CA PHE A 51 -23.62 0.06 16.32
C PHE A 51 -23.71 -1.25 17.08
N GLN A 52 -24.17 -1.18 18.31
CA GLN A 52 -24.43 -2.35 19.13
C GLN A 52 -25.77 -2.18 19.82
N GLN A 53 -26.58 -3.23 19.77
CA GLN A 53 -27.85 -3.29 20.47
C GLN A 53 -28.01 -4.64 21.12
N GLN A 54 -28.53 -4.64 22.31
CA GLN A 54 -28.99 -5.85 23.01
C GLN A 54 -30.51 -5.73 23.25
N TYR A 55 -31.21 -6.78 22.89
CA TYR A 55 -32.61 -6.96 23.19
C TYR A 55 -32.82 -8.31 23.84
N ASP A 56 -33.27 -8.32 25.07
CA ASP A 56 -33.37 -9.49 25.91
C ASP A 56 -32.02 -10.27 25.94
N LYS A 57 -32.02 -11.48 25.41
CA LYS A 57 -30.84 -12.40 25.38
C LYS A 57 -30.09 -12.38 24.07
N THR A 58 -30.47 -11.48 23.16
CA THR A 58 -29.86 -11.36 21.85
C THR A 58 -29.08 -10.06 21.74
N SER A 59 -27.82 -10.15 21.34
CA SER A 59 -26.94 -9.01 21.06
C SER A 59 -26.57 -8.99 19.59
N ILE A 60 -26.64 -7.82 18.98
CA ILE A 60 -26.22 -7.57 17.61
C ILE A 60 -25.17 -6.46 17.63
N TYR A 61 -24.09 -6.69 16.92
CA TYR A 61 -23.03 -5.71 16.68
C TYR A 61 -22.76 -5.60 15.19
N THR A 62 -22.65 -4.37 14.71
CA THR A 62 -22.19 -4.08 13.35
C THR A 62 -21.17 -2.95 13.39
N SER A 63 -20.16 -3.03 12.50
CA SER A 63 -19.20 -1.94 12.31
C SER A 63 -18.77 -1.84 10.86
N LEU A 64 -18.56 -0.60 10.43
CA LEU A 64 -17.94 -0.27 9.15
C LEU A 64 -16.68 0.54 9.46
N ASN A 65 -15.54 0.08 8.92
CA ASN A 65 -14.28 0.79 9.01
C ASN A 65 -13.75 1.04 7.60
N ARG A 66 -13.27 2.25 7.38
CA ARG A 66 -12.58 2.65 6.15
C ARG A 66 -11.20 3.18 6.51
N MET A 67 -10.18 2.74 5.80
CA MET A 67 -8.83 3.25 5.88
C MET A 67 -8.37 3.62 4.47
N ASP A 68 -7.88 4.81 4.30
CA ASP A 68 -7.24 5.30 3.10
C ASP A 68 -5.82 5.75 3.47
N ASP A 69 -4.84 5.14 2.83
CA ASP A 69 -3.41 5.37 3.04
C ASP A 69 -2.78 5.85 1.74
N SER A 70 -2.23 7.05 1.75
CA SER A 70 -1.38 7.59 0.70
C SER A 70 0.06 7.49 1.16
N SER A 71 0.85 6.70 0.46
CA SER A 71 2.25 6.47 0.78
C SER A 71 3.11 7.72 0.58
N MET A 72 4.29 7.73 1.18
CA MET A 72 5.32 8.72 0.85
C MET A 72 5.88 8.55 -0.58
N ILE A 73 5.68 7.40 -1.23
CA ILE A 73 6.05 7.19 -2.63
C ILE A 73 4.92 7.72 -3.51
N PRO A 74 5.18 8.67 -4.44
CA PRO A 74 4.17 9.24 -5.32
C PRO A 74 3.37 8.17 -6.07
N GLY A 75 2.04 8.23 -5.95
CA GLY A 75 1.12 7.32 -6.64
C GLY A 75 0.94 5.94 -5.99
N ALA A 76 1.60 5.66 -4.87
CA ALA A 76 1.38 4.42 -4.11
C ALA A 76 0.28 4.62 -3.06
N ASN A 77 -0.83 3.91 -3.22
CA ASN A 77 -2.01 4.05 -2.37
C ASN A 77 -2.52 2.70 -1.90
N LEU A 78 -3.13 2.69 -0.73
CA LEU A 78 -3.86 1.53 -0.21
C LEU A 78 -5.16 1.98 0.42
N SER A 79 -6.26 1.33 0.06
CA SER A 79 -7.52 1.52 0.74
C SER A 79 -8.07 0.21 1.26
N ARG A 80 -8.71 0.24 2.43
CA ARG A 80 -9.31 -0.93 3.04
C ARG A 80 -10.67 -0.59 3.62
N THR A 81 -11.67 -1.36 3.21
CA THR A 81 -13.01 -1.32 3.80
C THR A 81 -13.27 -2.61 4.55
N ASN A 82 -13.73 -2.51 5.78
CA ASN A 82 -14.02 -3.65 6.64
C ASN A 82 -15.43 -3.52 7.20
N LEU A 83 -16.31 -4.44 6.85
CA LEU A 83 -17.66 -4.58 7.40
C LEU A 83 -17.68 -5.78 8.33
N THR A 84 -18.12 -5.59 9.59
CA THR A 84 -18.29 -6.66 10.57
C THR A 84 -19.74 -6.74 11.00
N LEU A 85 -20.27 -7.96 11.03
CA LEU A 85 -21.56 -8.29 11.63
C LEU A 85 -21.32 -9.41 12.64
N ARG A 86 -21.87 -9.26 13.85
CA ARG A 86 -21.85 -10.30 14.87
C ARG A 86 -23.21 -10.35 15.55
N ALA A 87 -23.70 -11.54 15.75
CA ALA A 87 -24.92 -11.80 16.53
C ALA A 87 -24.62 -12.89 17.56
N SER A 88 -25.12 -12.71 18.77
CA SER A 88 -25.09 -13.72 19.80
C SER A 88 -26.42 -13.80 20.51
N SER A 89 -26.84 -15.00 20.91
CA SER A 89 -28.10 -15.20 21.61
C SER A 89 -28.02 -16.42 22.52
N THR A 90 -28.78 -16.36 23.61
CA THR A 90 -29.09 -17.53 24.44
C THR A 90 -30.57 -17.84 24.32
N PHE A 91 -30.91 -19.13 24.21
CA PHE A 91 -32.28 -19.57 23.96
C PHE A 91 -32.57 -20.97 24.50
N GLY A 92 -33.79 -21.39 24.35
CA GLY A 92 -34.28 -22.70 24.82
C GLY A 92 -34.69 -22.69 26.28
N LYS A 93 -35.07 -23.88 26.79
CA LYS A 93 -35.48 -24.05 28.19
C LYS A 93 -34.25 -23.79 29.08
N ASP A 94 -34.42 -22.92 30.09
CA ASP A 94 -33.39 -22.55 31.07
C ASP A 94 -32.13 -21.97 30.44
N ASP A 95 -32.22 -21.34 29.22
CA ASP A 95 -31.13 -20.72 28.48
C ASP A 95 -29.94 -21.66 28.21
N ARG A 96 -30.23 -22.91 27.97
CA ARG A 96 -29.19 -23.94 27.80
C ARG A 96 -28.45 -23.85 26.51
N TRP A 97 -28.99 -23.19 25.50
CA TRP A 97 -28.34 -22.98 24.21
C TRP A 97 -27.76 -21.59 24.11
N SER A 98 -26.54 -21.51 23.60
CA SER A 98 -25.91 -20.25 23.24
C SER A 98 -25.36 -20.35 21.83
N ILE A 99 -25.62 -19.33 21.02
CA ILE A 99 -25.08 -19.17 19.67
C ILE A 99 -24.29 -17.89 19.59
N ASP A 100 -23.15 -17.90 18.91
CA ASP A 100 -22.40 -16.72 18.50
C ASP A 100 -22.00 -16.90 17.04
N ALA A 101 -22.31 -15.92 16.21
CA ALA A 101 -21.95 -15.91 14.80
C ALA A 101 -21.36 -14.56 14.41
N LYS A 102 -20.25 -14.59 13.70
CA LYS A 102 -19.55 -13.40 13.17
C LYS A 102 -19.25 -13.58 11.70
N VAL A 103 -19.58 -12.58 10.90
CA VAL A 103 -19.17 -12.45 9.52
C VAL A 103 -18.42 -11.14 9.36
N GLN A 104 -17.29 -11.19 8.68
CA GLN A 104 -16.49 -10.03 8.37
C GLN A 104 -16.15 -10.06 6.88
N TYR A 105 -16.43 -8.96 6.20
CA TYR A 105 -16.02 -8.72 4.83
C TYR A 105 -14.95 -7.66 4.81
N ILE A 106 -13.83 -7.94 4.14
CA ILE A 106 -12.70 -7.03 3.98
C ILE A 106 -12.42 -6.87 2.49
N ASN A 107 -12.55 -5.66 1.98
CA ASN A 107 -12.04 -5.29 0.67
C ASN A 107 -10.75 -4.47 0.84
N THR A 108 -9.71 -4.84 0.12
CA THR A 108 -8.42 -4.13 0.09
C THR A 108 -8.07 -3.83 -1.36
N LEU A 109 -7.89 -2.56 -1.68
CA LEU A 109 -7.39 -2.08 -2.95
C LEU A 109 -5.99 -1.51 -2.73
N ALA A 110 -5.04 -1.88 -3.56
CA ALA A 110 -3.71 -1.30 -3.54
C ALA A 110 -3.26 -0.94 -4.95
N GLU A 111 -2.61 0.20 -5.04
CA GLU A 111 -2.04 0.73 -6.28
C GLU A 111 -0.57 1.02 -6.08
N ASN A 112 0.24 0.63 -7.06
CA ASN A 112 1.67 0.90 -7.11
C ASN A 112 2.40 0.52 -5.81
N ARG A 113 2.17 -0.72 -5.33
CA ARG A 113 2.84 -1.22 -4.13
C ARG A 113 4.36 -1.08 -4.26
N PRO A 114 5.04 -0.54 -3.23
CA PRO A 114 6.48 -0.43 -3.24
C PRO A 114 7.15 -1.78 -3.46
N ILE A 115 8.08 -1.82 -4.41
CA ILE A 115 8.88 -3.00 -4.70
C ILE A 115 10.13 -2.95 -3.83
N SER A 116 10.53 -4.08 -3.26
CA SER A 116 11.73 -4.21 -2.43
C SER A 116 12.93 -4.75 -3.22
N GLY A 117 14.13 -4.53 -2.69
CA GLY A 117 15.40 -5.04 -3.23
C GLY A 117 16.10 -4.06 -4.18
N ALA A 118 17.29 -4.44 -4.63
CA ALA A 118 18.12 -3.66 -5.54
C ALA A 118 17.65 -3.79 -7.00
N ARG A 119 16.49 -3.22 -7.29
CA ARG A 119 15.86 -3.25 -8.62
C ARG A 119 15.63 -1.84 -9.13
N GLY A 120 15.78 -1.63 -10.43
CA GLY A 120 15.58 -0.33 -11.05
C GLY A 120 14.18 0.28 -10.88
N ASN A 121 13.17 -0.54 -10.67
CA ASN A 121 11.80 -0.10 -10.38
C ASN A 121 11.50 0.09 -8.87
N ASN A 122 12.50 -0.09 -7.99
CA ASN A 122 12.39 0.26 -6.59
C ASN A 122 12.74 1.74 -6.40
N ALA A 123 11.75 2.57 -6.09
CA ALA A 123 11.93 4.01 -5.92
C ALA A 123 12.99 4.35 -4.85
N PHE A 124 13.01 3.66 -3.72
CA PHE A 124 14.03 3.87 -2.69
C PHE A 124 15.43 3.58 -3.22
N TYR A 125 15.61 2.42 -3.85
CA TYR A 125 16.91 2.06 -4.43
C TYR A 125 17.37 3.10 -5.46
N THR A 126 16.48 3.53 -6.34
CA THR A 126 16.76 4.51 -7.39
C THR A 126 17.13 5.87 -6.79
N ILE A 127 16.33 6.41 -5.88
CA ILE A 127 16.55 7.74 -5.30
C ILE A 127 17.79 7.80 -4.41
N PHE A 128 18.04 6.78 -3.58
CA PHE A 128 19.21 6.74 -2.70
C PHE A 128 20.53 6.51 -3.44
N ASN A 129 20.50 5.92 -4.65
CA ASN A 129 21.69 5.72 -5.47
C ASN A 129 21.84 6.78 -6.58
N MET A 130 20.90 7.69 -6.73
CA MET A 130 20.96 8.75 -7.73
C MET A 130 22.07 9.77 -7.39
N PRO A 131 22.87 10.19 -8.38
CA PRO A 131 23.85 11.26 -8.16
C PRO A 131 23.19 12.56 -7.67
N THR A 132 23.74 13.15 -6.63
CA THR A 132 23.18 14.38 -6.02
C THR A 132 23.29 15.62 -6.92
N THR A 133 24.07 15.55 -8.00
CA THR A 133 24.17 16.63 -9.01
C THR A 133 23.09 16.56 -10.08
N ILE A 134 22.22 15.55 -10.03
CA ILE A 134 21.05 15.39 -10.91
C ILE A 134 19.80 15.67 -10.10
N ASP A 135 18.93 16.53 -10.58
CA ASP A 135 17.65 16.83 -9.93
C ASP A 135 16.57 15.83 -10.37
N ILE A 136 16.00 15.09 -9.43
CA ILE A 136 14.92 14.13 -9.72
C ILE A 136 13.69 14.82 -10.35
N ARG A 137 13.48 16.11 -10.08
CA ARG A 137 12.34 16.88 -10.61
C ARG A 137 12.43 17.08 -12.12
N ASP A 138 13.63 17.04 -12.72
CA ASP A 138 13.82 17.12 -14.18
C ASP A 138 13.12 15.96 -14.93
N PHE A 139 12.77 14.87 -14.22
CA PHE A 139 12.14 13.67 -14.76
C PHE A 139 10.66 13.52 -14.43
N SER A 140 10.09 14.50 -13.72
CA SER A 140 8.69 14.42 -13.28
C SER A 140 7.70 14.80 -14.39
N SER A 141 8.09 15.72 -15.28
CA SER A 141 7.27 16.18 -16.42
C SER A 141 8.12 16.96 -17.43
N PRO A 142 8.20 16.52 -18.70
CA PRO A 142 7.58 15.31 -19.21
C PRO A 142 8.34 14.05 -18.80
N VAL A 143 7.62 12.93 -18.61
CA VAL A 143 8.24 11.62 -18.30
C VAL A 143 8.69 10.85 -19.54
N LYS A 144 8.25 11.30 -20.72
CA LYS A 144 8.58 10.73 -22.03
C LYS A 144 8.96 11.82 -23.02
N ASP A 145 9.81 11.45 -23.97
CA ASP A 145 10.22 12.30 -25.06
C ASP A 145 9.19 12.35 -26.22
N GLU A 146 9.53 13.01 -27.30
CA GLU A 146 8.69 13.14 -28.49
C GLU A 146 8.43 11.82 -29.24
N PHE A 147 9.27 10.81 -29.01
CA PHE A 147 9.13 9.46 -29.56
C PHE A 147 8.36 8.51 -28.64
N GLY A 148 7.99 8.96 -27.44
CA GLY A 148 7.28 8.17 -26.43
C GLY A 148 8.21 7.34 -25.52
N GLU A 149 9.53 7.52 -25.65
CA GLU A 149 10.53 6.83 -24.84
C GLU A 149 10.67 7.48 -23.45
N MET A 150 11.01 6.66 -22.45
CA MET A 150 11.18 7.13 -21.08
C MET A 150 12.37 8.07 -20.94
N ILE A 151 12.15 9.27 -20.42
CA ILE A 151 13.22 10.21 -20.09
C ILE A 151 13.86 9.77 -18.78
N TRP A 152 15.16 9.42 -18.82
CA TRP A 152 15.93 9.06 -17.64
C TRP A 152 17.43 9.30 -17.87
N TRP A 153 18.15 9.59 -16.82
CA TRP A 153 19.58 9.91 -16.88
C TRP A 153 20.50 8.70 -17.10
N SER A 154 20.03 7.47 -16.83
CA SER A 154 20.81 6.24 -16.88
C SER A 154 20.16 5.20 -17.79
N LYS A 155 20.95 4.55 -18.63
CA LYS A 155 20.47 3.52 -19.57
C LYS A 155 19.92 2.25 -18.89
N GLY A 156 20.28 1.99 -17.64
CA GLY A 156 19.88 0.77 -16.92
C GLY A 156 18.89 1.00 -15.79
N GLY A 157 18.44 2.24 -15.58
CA GLY A 157 17.50 2.59 -14.54
C GLY A 157 16.08 2.85 -15.07
N ILE A 158 15.14 2.91 -14.16
CA ILE A 158 13.75 3.27 -14.46
C ILE A 158 13.42 4.57 -13.73
N ASN A 159 12.85 5.53 -14.47
CA ASN A 159 12.30 6.75 -13.89
C ASN A 159 11.15 6.38 -12.94
N PRO A 160 11.21 6.70 -11.64
CA PRO A 160 10.16 6.37 -10.70
C PRO A 160 8.78 6.99 -11.04
N TYR A 161 8.77 8.18 -11.68
CA TYR A 161 7.54 8.80 -12.14
C TYR A 161 6.94 8.07 -13.35
N TRP A 162 7.80 7.51 -14.24
CA TRP A 162 7.34 6.64 -15.32
C TRP A 162 6.66 5.38 -14.78
N SER A 163 7.27 4.72 -13.79
CA SER A 163 6.73 3.50 -13.20
C SER A 163 5.31 3.68 -12.67
N LYS A 164 5.02 4.84 -12.07
CA LYS A 164 3.68 5.17 -11.56
C LYS A 164 2.61 5.15 -12.66
N ASP A 165 2.92 5.73 -13.83
CA ASP A 165 1.93 6.01 -14.86
C ASP A 165 1.89 4.94 -15.97
N TYR A 166 3.02 4.29 -16.27
CA TYR A 166 3.17 3.37 -17.39
C TYR A 166 3.39 1.92 -16.99
N ASN A 167 3.85 1.66 -15.77
CA ASN A 167 4.02 0.32 -15.23
C ASN A 167 3.17 0.16 -13.94
N PRO A 168 1.85 0.43 -13.98
CA PRO A 168 1.02 0.34 -12.79
C PRO A 168 0.92 -1.09 -12.30
N ASN A 169 0.94 -1.25 -10.99
CA ASN A 169 0.65 -2.47 -10.29
C ASN A 169 -0.58 -2.21 -9.40
N LYS A 170 -1.68 -2.92 -9.70
CA LYS A 170 -2.93 -2.77 -8.97
C LYS A 170 -3.41 -4.13 -8.51
N ASP A 171 -3.85 -4.24 -7.27
CA ASP A 171 -4.51 -5.42 -6.76
C ASP A 171 -5.77 -5.08 -5.95
N SER A 172 -6.78 -5.91 -6.12
CA SER A 172 -8.02 -5.90 -5.36
C SER A 172 -8.21 -7.23 -4.68
N ARG A 173 -8.34 -7.22 -3.35
CA ARG A 173 -8.60 -8.43 -2.58
C ARG A 173 -9.91 -8.31 -1.82
N ASN A 174 -10.80 -9.28 -2.06
CA ASN A 174 -12.02 -9.50 -1.31
C ASN A 174 -11.84 -10.69 -0.38
N ARG A 175 -12.06 -10.53 0.92
CA ARG A 175 -11.88 -11.57 1.93
C ARG A 175 -13.11 -11.66 2.83
N PHE A 176 -13.58 -12.90 3.04
CA PHE A 176 -14.67 -13.24 3.94
C PHE A 176 -14.14 -14.08 5.09
N LEU A 177 -14.34 -13.60 6.29
CA LEU A 177 -14.06 -14.33 7.53
C LEU A 177 -15.38 -14.64 8.21
N MET A 178 -15.66 -15.93 8.42
CA MET A 178 -16.88 -16.40 9.07
C MET A 178 -16.51 -17.26 10.25
N ASN A 179 -17.15 -17.03 11.37
CA ASN A 179 -16.99 -17.82 12.58
C ASN A 179 -18.36 -18.04 13.21
N GLY A 180 -18.58 -19.23 13.72
CA GLY A 180 -19.79 -19.56 14.45
C GLY A 180 -19.48 -20.55 15.56
N SER A 181 -20.21 -20.41 16.65
CA SER A 181 -20.22 -21.39 17.74
C SER A 181 -21.63 -21.68 18.22
N LEU A 182 -21.83 -22.91 18.60
CA LEU A 182 -23.06 -23.39 19.23
C LEU A 182 -22.66 -24.14 20.49
N LYS A 183 -23.16 -23.67 21.64
CA LYS A 183 -22.90 -24.23 22.95
C LYS A 183 -24.18 -24.75 23.57
N TYR A 184 -24.10 -25.89 24.22
CA TYR A 184 -25.19 -26.46 25.02
C TYR A 184 -24.73 -26.76 26.44
N LYS A 185 -25.47 -26.26 27.42
CA LYS A 185 -25.26 -26.49 28.84
C LYS A 185 -26.10 -27.68 29.31
N PHE A 186 -25.47 -28.80 29.60
CA PHE A 186 -26.13 -30.03 30.10
C PHE A 186 -26.48 -29.87 31.59
N THR A 187 -25.51 -29.41 32.38
CA THR A 187 -25.64 -29.16 33.83
C THR A 187 -24.87 -27.89 34.18
N ASP A 188 -24.86 -27.47 35.44
CA ASP A 188 -24.09 -26.31 35.89
C ASP A 188 -22.56 -26.49 35.79
N TRP A 189 -22.13 -27.73 35.74
CA TRP A 189 -20.71 -28.08 35.68
C TRP A 189 -20.27 -28.71 34.34
N LEU A 190 -21.19 -28.96 33.41
CA LEU A 190 -20.90 -29.61 32.14
C LEU A 190 -21.58 -28.89 30.98
N ASP A 191 -20.79 -28.49 30.00
CA ASP A 191 -21.25 -27.97 28.72
C ASP A 191 -20.44 -28.55 27.54
N ALA A 192 -20.98 -28.45 26.35
CA ALA A 192 -20.29 -28.78 25.11
C ALA A 192 -20.45 -27.62 24.13
N GLU A 193 -19.40 -27.34 23.38
CA GLU A 193 -19.37 -26.29 22.36
C GLU A 193 -18.78 -26.83 21.05
N ILE A 194 -19.45 -26.50 19.95
CA ILE A 194 -18.94 -26.73 18.60
C ILE A 194 -18.61 -25.37 18.00
N LYS A 195 -17.39 -25.22 17.46
CA LYS A 195 -16.94 -24.04 16.74
C LYS A 195 -16.59 -24.38 15.30
N ALA A 196 -17.01 -23.54 14.38
CA ALA A 196 -16.62 -23.62 12.97
C ALA A 196 -16.20 -22.24 12.48
N GLY A 197 -15.23 -22.23 11.58
CA GLY A 197 -14.75 -20.98 10.96
C GLY A 197 -14.32 -21.24 9.52
N SER A 198 -14.40 -20.19 8.72
CA SER A 198 -13.93 -20.18 7.34
C SER A 198 -13.25 -18.85 7.03
N ASP A 199 -12.17 -18.91 6.25
CA ASP A 199 -11.45 -17.79 5.70
C ASP A 199 -11.30 -18.00 4.20
N MET A 200 -11.96 -17.15 3.43
CA MET A 200 -11.95 -17.21 1.97
C MET A 200 -11.54 -15.87 1.42
N TYR A 201 -10.67 -15.87 0.43
CA TYR A 201 -10.30 -14.64 -0.27
C TYR A 201 -10.14 -14.85 -1.77
N PHE A 202 -10.41 -13.78 -2.51
CA PHE A 202 -10.19 -13.68 -3.94
C PHE A 202 -9.34 -12.46 -4.18
N THR A 203 -8.28 -12.60 -5.00
CA THR A 203 -7.41 -11.49 -5.38
C THR A 203 -7.39 -11.41 -6.89
N GLU A 204 -7.68 -10.22 -7.39
CA GLU A 204 -7.53 -9.84 -8.79
C GLU A 204 -6.44 -8.79 -8.86
N GLY A 205 -5.55 -8.88 -9.85
CA GLY A 205 -4.45 -7.96 -10.01
C GLY A 205 -4.14 -7.69 -11.47
N GLU A 206 -3.61 -6.50 -11.74
CA GLU A 206 -3.07 -6.08 -13.01
C GLU A 206 -1.65 -5.56 -12.77
N GLU A 207 -0.69 -6.07 -13.53
CA GLU A 207 0.68 -5.60 -13.56
C GLU A 207 1.10 -5.37 -15.00
N LYS A 208 1.61 -4.17 -15.31
CA LYS A 208 2.23 -3.86 -16.59
C LYS A 208 3.74 -3.73 -16.38
N LEU A 209 4.48 -4.39 -17.25
CA LEU A 209 5.95 -4.40 -17.27
C LEU A 209 6.49 -3.56 -18.42
#